data_c2891925d0d828a2eaea53bcbab464b7
#
_entry.id   c2891925d0d828a2eaea53bcbab464b7
#
_cell.length_a   1.000
_cell.length_b   1.000
_cell.length_c   1.000
_cell.angle_alpha   90.00
_cell.angle_beta   90.00
_cell.angle_gamma   90.00
#
_symmetry.space_group_name_H-M   'P 1'
#
loop_
_entity.id
_entity.type
_entity.pdbx_description
1 polymer ?
#
loop_
_entity_poly.entity_id
_entity_poly.type
_entity_poly.pdbx_seq_one_letter_code
_entity_poly.pdbx_strand_id
1 'polypeptide(L)'
;MKGVHHLNAGVSKHPGDVLRVATYNIHKGVRGVGPRRRLEIHNLALGIEVLDADLVFLQEVRSSNRAEALQFPDTHLGWPRMPQADYVAPEGYAVAYRTNAITRHGEHGNALLSRWPIGDIRHHDVSDHRFEQRGLLHVPVQWNGTVVHAIVAHLGLMHASRVRQVERIAEFIATHVPHGEHLVLAGDFNDWGEKLDAPIRQMGLEPARVAGQSPLRTFPSRVPFFSLDRVYTRGLRCTATQVPRGPAWARMSDHLPLVVELKLI
;
A
#
# COMPACT_ATOMS: atom_id res chain seq x y z
N MET A 1 10.70 -20.19 -30.50
CA MET A 1 10.02 -18.87 -30.63
C MET A 1 8.94 -18.85 -29.59
N LYS A 2 9.16 -18.17 -28.43
CA LYS A 2 8.15 -17.99 -27.38
C LYS A 2 7.54 -16.61 -27.59
N GLY A 3 6.23 -16.55 -27.86
CA GLY A 3 5.51 -15.32 -28.10
C GLY A 3 5.54 -14.40 -26.89
N VAL A 4 5.95 -13.16 -27.13
CA VAL A 4 5.83 -12.05 -26.17
C VAL A 4 4.34 -11.71 -26.11
N HIS A 5 3.67 -12.07 -25.03
CA HIS A 5 2.33 -11.55 -24.74
C HIS A 5 2.46 -10.06 -24.48
N HIS A 6 2.06 -9.25 -25.43
CA HIS A 6 1.74 -7.85 -25.18
C HIS A 6 0.53 -7.82 -24.22
N LEU A 7 0.81 -7.58 -22.94
CA LEU A 7 -0.21 -7.21 -21.97
C LEU A 7 -0.81 -5.88 -22.45
N ASN A 8 -2.07 -5.88 -22.84
CA ASN A 8 -2.83 -4.66 -23.04
C ASN A 8 -2.80 -3.88 -21.71
N ALA A 9 -2.10 -2.75 -21.70
CA ALA A 9 -2.17 -1.82 -20.59
C ALA A 9 -3.65 -1.41 -20.46
N GLY A 10 -4.25 -1.68 -19.30
CA GLY A 10 -5.63 -1.32 -19.03
C GLY A 10 -5.79 0.19 -19.24
N VAL A 11 -6.77 0.59 -20.05
CA VAL A 11 -7.03 2.01 -20.33
C VAL A 11 -7.43 2.68 -19.03
N SER A 12 -6.62 3.65 -18.55
CA SER A 12 -6.99 4.47 -17.40
C SER A 12 -8.29 5.20 -17.66
N LYS A 13 -9.24 5.14 -16.72
CA LYS A 13 -10.50 5.89 -16.79
C LYS A 13 -10.32 7.37 -16.43
N HIS A 14 -9.14 7.73 -15.93
CA HIS A 14 -8.78 9.10 -15.55
C HIS A 14 -8.12 9.84 -16.71
N PRO A 15 -8.17 11.20 -16.73
CA PRO A 15 -7.39 11.98 -17.68
C PRO A 15 -5.95 11.50 -17.70
N GLY A 16 -5.34 11.33 -18.86
CA GLY A 16 -4.03 10.71 -19.01
C GLY A 16 -2.88 11.42 -18.27
N ASP A 17 -3.12 12.62 -17.74
CA ASP A 17 -2.20 13.43 -16.94
C ASP A 17 -2.37 13.27 -15.41
N VAL A 18 -3.30 12.40 -14.95
CA VAL A 18 -3.58 12.15 -13.53
C VAL A 18 -3.17 10.73 -13.16
N LEU A 19 -2.32 10.59 -12.14
CA LEU A 19 -1.99 9.33 -11.49
C LEU A 19 -2.81 9.22 -10.21
N ARG A 20 -3.77 8.29 -10.20
CA ARG A 20 -4.59 8.00 -9.02
C ARG A 20 -3.94 6.91 -8.18
N VAL A 21 -3.62 7.24 -6.94
CA VAL A 21 -2.90 6.38 -6.00
C VAL A 21 -3.76 6.09 -4.78
N ALA A 22 -3.83 4.84 -4.35
CA ALA A 22 -4.45 4.45 -3.10
C ALA A 22 -3.44 3.76 -2.18
N THR A 23 -3.52 4.00 -0.86
CA THR A 23 -2.87 3.16 0.14
C THR A 23 -3.89 2.58 1.09
N TYR A 24 -3.72 1.29 1.45
CA TYR A 24 -4.68 0.58 2.27
C TYR A 24 -4.03 -0.55 3.08
N ASN A 25 -4.04 -0.45 4.40
CA ASN A 25 -3.74 -1.58 5.27
C ASN A 25 -4.98 -2.50 5.31
N ILE A 26 -4.85 -3.71 4.76
CA ILE A 26 -5.97 -4.65 4.60
C ILE A 26 -6.16 -5.61 5.78
N HIS A 27 -5.40 -5.40 6.87
CA HIS A 27 -5.50 -6.19 8.09
C HIS A 27 -5.56 -7.71 7.84
N LYS A 28 -4.65 -8.20 6.97
CA LYS A 28 -4.51 -9.64 6.62
C LYS A 28 -5.75 -10.27 5.97
N GLY A 29 -6.66 -9.44 5.46
CA GLY A 29 -7.91 -9.91 4.84
C GLY A 29 -8.94 -10.52 5.79
N VAL A 30 -8.75 -10.34 7.12
CA VAL A 30 -9.62 -10.90 8.15
C VAL A 30 -9.94 -9.85 9.21
N ARG A 31 -11.11 -9.95 9.84
CA ARG A 31 -11.55 -9.05 10.89
C ARG A 31 -12.19 -9.77 12.07
N GLY A 32 -12.12 -9.16 13.25
CA GLY A 32 -12.65 -9.73 14.49
C GLY A 32 -11.65 -10.60 15.24
N VAL A 33 -12.05 -11.16 16.38
CA VAL A 33 -11.21 -11.94 17.28
C VAL A 33 -11.89 -13.27 17.61
N GLY A 34 -11.12 -14.34 17.71
CA GLY A 34 -11.57 -15.66 18.09
C GLY A 34 -12.70 -16.21 17.17
N PRO A 35 -13.79 -16.76 17.73
CA PRO A 35 -14.90 -17.34 16.94
C PRO A 35 -15.66 -16.31 16.10
N ARG A 36 -15.52 -15.02 16.40
CA ARG A 36 -16.16 -13.92 15.65
C ARG A 36 -15.32 -13.39 14.52
N ARG A 37 -14.21 -14.05 14.18
CA ARG A 37 -13.38 -13.69 13.03
C ARG A 37 -14.16 -13.91 11.74
N ARG A 38 -14.01 -12.99 10.82
CA ARG A 38 -14.65 -13.01 9.51
C ARG A 38 -13.59 -12.80 8.44
N LEU A 39 -13.76 -13.53 7.35
CA LEU A 39 -12.97 -13.33 6.16
C LEU A 39 -13.55 -12.15 5.37
N GLU A 40 -12.73 -11.13 5.15
CA GLU A 40 -13.14 -9.91 4.44
C GLU A 40 -12.42 -9.75 3.10
N ILE A 41 -11.55 -10.70 2.73
CA ILE A 41 -10.72 -10.61 1.52
C ILE A 41 -11.56 -10.45 0.24
N HIS A 42 -12.73 -11.06 0.16
CA HIS A 42 -13.65 -10.94 -0.97
C HIS A 42 -14.25 -9.53 -1.06
N ASN A 43 -14.63 -8.94 0.07
CA ASN A 43 -15.11 -7.57 0.14
C ASN A 43 -13.98 -6.58 -0.16
N LEU A 44 -12.74 -6.88 0.29
CA LEU A 44 -11.56 -6.09 -0.02
C LEU A 44 -11.26 -6.08 -1.52
N ALA A 45 -11.38 -7.22 -2.22
CA ALA A 45 -11.22 -7.28 -3.67
C ALA A 45 -12.20 -6.34 -4.38
N LEU A 46 -13.50 -6.40 -4.04
CA LEU A 46 -14.50 -5.47 -4.58
C LEU A 46 -14.22 -4.02 -4.20
N GLY A 47 -13.79 -3.78 -2.95
CA GLY A 47 -13.42 -2.45 -2.49
C GLY A 47 -12.25 -1.86 -3.28
N ILE A 48 -11.19 -2.64 -3.51
CA ILE A 48 -10.03 -2.22 -4.28
C ILE A 48 -10.40 -1.91 -5.74
N GLU A 49 -11.27 -2.71 -6.36
CA GLU A 49 -11.79 -2.42 -7.68
C GLU A 49 -12.56 -1.09 -7.72
N VAL A 50 -13.40 -0.82 -6.72
CA VAL A 50 -14.17 0.43 -6.58
C VAL A 50 -13.27 1.66 -6.36
N LEU A 51 -12.08 1.51 -5.78
CA LEU A 51 -11.12 2.63 -5.67
C LEU A 51 -10.68 3.14 -7.02
N ASP A 52 -10.70 2.31 -8.05
CA ASP A 52 -10.29 2.62 -9.42
C ASP A 52 -8.95 3.38 -9.48
N ALA A 53 -7.99 2.96 -8.67
CA ALA A 53 -6.68 3.60 -8.55
C ALA A 53 -5.68 2.98 -9.51
N ASP A 54 -4.82 3.78 -10.12
CA ASP A 54 -3.75 3.31 -11.01
C ASP A 54 -2.69 2.51 -10.27
N LEU A 55 -2.40 2.93 -9.02
CA LEU A 55 -1.48 2.26 -8.11
C LEU A 55 -2.16 2.03 -6.76
N VAL A 56 -2.11 0.79 -6.24
CA VAL A 56 -2.63 0.45 -4.91
C VAL A 56 -1.52 -0.10 -4.04
N PHE A 57 -1.18 0.62 -2.98
CA PHE A 57 -0.16 0.29 -2.00
C PHE A 57 -0.81 -0.45 -0.84
N LEU A 58 -0.54 -1.74 -0.68
CA LEU A 58 -1.19 -2.58 0.31
C LEU A 58 -0.22 -2.98 1.43
N GLN A 59 -0.70 -2.95 2.67
CA GLN A 59 0.02 -3.41 3.85
C GLN A 59 -0.73 -4.57 4.51
N GLU A 60 -0.01 -5.38 5.28
CA GLU A 60 -0.50 -6.58 5.95
C GLU A 60 -1.11 -7.63 4.99
N VAL A 61 -0.56 -7.74 3.80
CA VAL A 61 -1.00 -8.70 2.78
C VAL A 61 -0.40 -10.08 3.08
N ARG A 62 -1.19 -11.14 3.05
CA ARG A 62 -0.72 -12.53 3.21
C ARG A 62 -0.49 -13.21 1.87
N SER A 63 0.66 -13.87 1.73
CA SER A 63 0.88 -14.82 0.65
C SER A 63 0.27 -16.18 1.02
N SER A 64 0.49 -16.63 2.26
CA SER A 64 -0.08 -17.87 2.76
C SER A 64 -0.37 -17.80 4.26
N ASN A 65 -1.37 -18.54 4.72
CA ASN A 65 -1.61 -18.77 6.14
C ASN A 65 -2.42 -20.05 6.39
N ARG A 66 -1.76 -21.06 6.97
CA ARG A 66 -2.35 -22.38 7.21
C ARG A 66 -3.48 -22.35 8.23
N ALA A 67 -3.37 -21.54 9.28
CA ALA A 67 -4.40 -21.45 10.32
C ALA A 67 -5.67 -20.79 9.78
N GLU A 68 -5.55 -19.78 8.94
CA GLU A 68 -6.69 -19.13 8.30
C GLU A 68 -7.35 -20.03 7.27
N ALA A 69 -6.56 -20.76 6.48
CA ALA A 69 -7.10 -21.72 5.51
C ALA A 69 -7.88 -22.84 6.18
N LEU A 70 -7.48 -23.27 7.38
CA LEU A 70 -8.26 -24.23 8.18
C LEU A 70 -9.51 -23.62 8.81
N GLN A 71 -9.45 -22.36 9.25
CA GLN A 71 -10.59 -21.66 9.86
C GLN A 71 -11.65 -21.26 8.83
N PHE A 72 -11.22 -20.92 7.61
CA PHE A 72 -12.09 -20.55 6.49
C PHE A 72 -11.90 -21.55 5.35
N PRO A 73 -12.49 -22.77 5.45
CA PRO A 73 -12.27 -23.81 4.46
C PRO A 73 -12.68 -23.36 3.06
N ASP A 74 -12.07 -23.99 2.06
CA ASP A 74 -12.23 -23.69 0.64
C ASP A 74 -13.67 -23.99 0.18
N THR A 75 -14.51 -23.02 0.41
CA THR A 75 -15.87 -22.91 -0.13
C THR A 75 -15.89 -21.73 -1.11
N HIS A 76 -17.02 -21.44 -1.71
CA HIS A 76 -17.19 -20.29 -2.62
C HIS A 76 -16.73 -18.95 -2.02
N LEU A 77 -16.77 -18.78 -0.70
CA LEU A 77 -16.32 -17.59 0.04
C LEU A 77 -15.29 -17.95 1.13
N GLY A 78 -14.53 -19.02 0.94
CA GLY A 78 -13.47 -19.44 1.85
C GLY A 78 -12.13 -18.70 1.60
N TRP A 79 -11.08 -19.19 2.26
CA TRP A 79 -9.73 -18.64 2.06
C TRP A 79 -9.27 -18.85 0.62
N PRO A 80 -8.78 -17.80 -0.09
CA PRO A 80 -8.34 -17.91 -1.48
C PRO A 80 -7.18 -18.92 -1.62
N ARG A 81 -7.17 -19.68 -2.71
CA ARG A 81 -6.08 -20.63 -3.05
C ARG A 81 -4.82 -19.93 -3.54
N MET A 82 -4.93 -18.68 -3.97
CA MET A 82 -3.81 -17.86 -4.43
C MET A 82 -3.40 -16.84 -3.36
N PRO A 83 -2.20 -16.25 -3.44
CA PRO A 83 -1.79 -15.15 -2.56
C PRO A 83 -2.81 -14.01 -2.57
N GLN A 84 -3.00 -13.36 -1.43
CA GLN A 84 -3.99 -12.28 -1.30
C GLN A 84 -3.75 -11.12 -2.27
N ALA A 85 -2.48 -10.78 -2.55
CA ALA A 85 -2.15 -9.72 -3.50
C ALA A 85 -2.72 -10.00 -4.89
N ASP A 86 -2.55 -11.24 -5.38
CA ASP A 86 -3.08 -11.67 -6.67
C ASP A 86 -4.61 -11.76 -6.66
N TYR A 87 -5.18 -12.20 -5.53
CA TYR A 87 -6.63 -12.33 -5.39
C TYR A 87 -7.38 -11.01 -5.41
N VAL A 88 -6.82 -9.96 -4.78
CA VAL A 88 -7.48 -8.63 -4.70
C VAL A 88 -7.11 -7.71 -5.87
N ALA A 89 -6.18 -8.13 -6.72
CA ALA A 89 -5.78 -7.34 -7.88
C ALA A 89 -6.92 -7.28 -8.92
N PRO A 90 -7.32 -6.08 -9.37
CA PRO A 90 -8.24 -5.95 -10.49
C PRO A 90 -7.66 -6.61 -11.76
N GLU A 91 -8.53 -7.01 -12.67
CA GLU A 91 -8.11 -7.64 -13.93
C GLU A 91 -7.15 -6.71 -14.71
N GLY A 92 -6.06 -7.31 -15.22
CA GLY A 92 -5.04 -6.61 -15.99
C GLY A 92 -3.99 -5.84 -15.16
N TYR A 93 -4.09 -5.86 -13.83
CA TYR A 93 -3.05 -5.22 -13.00
C TYR A 93 -1.82 -6.11 -12.87
N ALA A 94 -0.65 -5.48 -12.91
CA ALA A 94 0.60 -6.10 -12.48
C ALA A 94 0.65 -6.14 -10.95
N VAL A 95 1.20 -7.22 -10.39
CA VAL A 95 1.29 -7.44 -8.94
C VAL A 95 2.75 -7.59 -8.52
N ALA A 96 3.16 -6.80 -7.52
CA ALA A 96 4.41 -6.97 -6.81
C ALA A 96 4.12 -7.25 -5.33
N TYR A 97 4.74 -8.29 -4.78
CA TYR A 97 4.63 -8.65 -3.37
C TYR A 97 5.99 -8.99 -2.78
N ARG A 98 6.23 -8.61 -1.52
CA ARG A 98 7.38 -9.08 -0.73
C ARG A 98 6.96 -9.29 0.72
N THR A 99 7.41 -10.43 1.26
CA THR A 99 7.23 -10.79 2.67
C THR A 99 8.07 -9.88 3.56
N ASN A 100 7.44 -9.29 4.58
CA ASN A 100 8.15 -8.56 5.64
C ASN A 100 8.33 -9.43 6.88
N ALA A 101 7.31 -10.24 7.22
CA ALA A 101 7.30 -11.02 8.44
C ALA A 101 6.86 -12.47 8.20
N ILE A 102 7.61 -13.40 8.78
CA ILE A 102 7.31 -14.82 8.79
C ILE A 102 6.86 -15.22 10.20
N THR A 103 5.74 -15.92 10.26
CA THR A 103 5.13 -16.39 11.50
C THR A 103 5.01 -17.91 11.50
N ARG A 104 4.68 -18.52 12.66
CA ARG A 104 4.44 -19.95 12.77
C ARG A 104 3.41 -20.50 11.77
N HIS A 105 2.43 -19.69 11.38
CA HIS A 105 1.30 -20.14 10.57
C HIS A 105 1.33 -19.67 9.12
N GLY A 106 2.25 -18.80 8.76
CA GLY A 106 2.37 -18.23 7.41
C GLY A 106 3.16 -16.93 7.43
N GLU A 107 2.96 -16.11 6.43
CA GLU A 107 3.70 -14.87 6.23
C GLU A 107 2.77 -13.71 5.87
N HIS A 108 3.27 -12.49 6.04
CA HIS A 108 2.62 -11.28 5.54
C HIS A 108 3.65 -10.23 5.16
N GLY A 109 3.23 -9.32 4.29
CA GLY A 109 4.12 -8.30 3.77
C GLY A 109 3.39 -7.15 3.12
N ASN A 110 4.10 -6.50 2.21
CA ASN A 110 3.62 -5.38 1.42
C ASN A 110 3.37 -5.82 -0.03
N ALA A 111 2.36 -5.22 -0.67
CA ALA A 111 2.11 -5.40 -2.09
C ALA A 111 1.89 -4.06 -2.79
N LEU A 112 2.22 -4.02 -4.08
CA LEU A 112 1.81 -2.98 -5.02
C LEU A 112 0.99 -3.63 -6.12
N LEU A 113 -0.20 -3.09 -6.37
CA LEU A 113 -0.98 -3.41 -7.55
C LEU A 113 -0.88 -2.22 -8.51
N SER A 114 -0.59 -2.49 -9.78
CA SER A 114 -0.36 -1.44 -10.76
C SER A 114 -1.13 -1.71 -12.05
N ARG A 115 -1.92 -0.74 -12.51
CA ARG A 115 -2.52 -0.73 -13.84
C ARG A 115 -1.46 -0.57 -14.94
N TRP A 116 -0.29 -0.06 -14.58
CA TRP A 116 0.82 0.23 -15.47
C TRP A 116 1.92 -0.84 -15.38
N PRO A 117 2.71 -1.02 -16.43
CA PRO A 117 3.85 -1.95 -16.40
C PRO A 117 4.81 -1.61 -15.26
N ILE A 118 5.32 -2.65 -14.60
CA ILE A 118 6.28 -2.52 -13.49
C ILE A 118 7.66 -3.03 -13.90
N GLY A 119 8.69 -2.44 -13.30
CA GLY A 119 10.08 -2.87 -13.44
C GLY A 119 10.54 -3.81 -12.33
N ASP A 120 11.82 -3.81 -12.05
CA ASP A 120 12.46 -4.69 -11.06
C ASP A 120 11.95 -4.44 -9.64
N ILE A 121 11.50 -5.52 -9.00
CA ILE A 121 10.96 -5.48 -7.64
C ILE A 121 12.11 -5.63 -6.64
N ARG A 122 12.29 -4.66 -5.75
CA ARG A 122 13.29 -4.70 -4.68
C ARG A 122 12.61 -4.73 -3.31
N HIS A 123 13.23 -5.45 -2.40
CA HIS A 123 12.84 -5.49 -0.99
C HIS A 123 14.01 -5.01 -0.14
N HIS A 124 13.72 -4.21 0.88
CA HIS A 124 14.72 -3.76 1.84
C HIS A 124 14.18 -3.91 3.26
N ASP A 125 14.93 -4.61 4.10
CA ASP A 125 14.57 -4.80 5.52
C ASP A 125 14.85 -3.50 6.31
N VAL A 126 13.81 -2.94 6.89
CA VAL A 126 13.89 -1.78 7.78
C VAL A 126 13.50 -2.12 9.22
N SER A 127 13.50 -3.40 9.58
CA SER A 127 13.18 -3.85 10.93
C SER A 127 14.12 -3.24 11.95
N ASP A 128 13.58 -2.64 12.99
CA ASP A 128 14.37 -2.06 14.09
C ASP A 128 14.77 -3.11 15.12
N HIS A 129 13.91 -4.09 15.33
CA HIS A 129 14.15 -5.22 16.23
C HIS A 129 13.43 -6.49 15.77
N ARG A 130 13.92 -7.66 16.22
CA ARG A 130 13.47 -8.99 15.78
C ARG A 130 11.99 -9.31 15.98
N PHE A 131 11.31 -8.60 16.87
CA PHE A 131 9.91 -8.86 17.20
C PHE A 131 8.93 -8.09 16.32
N GLU A 132 9.40 -7.12 15.55
CA GLU A 132 8.58 -6.31 14.67
C GLU A 132 9.28 -6.17 13.31
N GLN A 133 9.06 -7.19 12.48
CA GLN A 133 9.65 -7.24 11.13
C GLN A 133 8.94 -6.26 10.20
N ARG A 134 9.71 -5.39 9.55
CA ARG A 134 9.25 -4.36 8.63
C ARG A 134 10.12 -4.31 7.38
N GLY A 135 9.51 -4.11 6.23
CA GLY A 135 10.22 -4.02 4.96
C GLY A 135 9.66 -2.94 4.07
N LEU A 136 10.49 -2.48 3.15
CA LEU A 136 10.09 -1.65 2.03
C LEU A 136 9.91 -2.54 0.80
N LEU A 137 8.87 -2.29 0.04
CA LEU A 137 8.71 -2.83 -1.30
C LEU A 137 8.89 -1.67 -2.29
N HIS A 138 9.93 -1.71 -3.10
CA HIS A 138 10.21 -0.71 -4.12
C HIS A 138 9.97 -1.29 -5.51
N VAL A 139 9.22 -0.54 -6.33
CA VAL A 139 8.83 -0.94 -7.68
C VAL A 139 8.84 0.28 -8.58
N PRO A 140 9.70 0.35 -9.60
CA PRO A 140 9.57 1.33 -10.67
C PRO A 140 8.33 1.02 -11.53
N VAL A 141 7.53 2.04 -11.82
CA VAL A 141 6.30 1.94 -12.62
C VAL A 141 6.42 2.82 -13.86
N GLN A 142 6.06 2.29 -15.02
CA GLN A 142 6.08 3.00 -16.30
C GLN A 142 4.75 3.72 -16.54
N TRP A 143 4.62 4.94 -16.07
CA TRP A 143 3.40 5.74 -16.21
C TRP A 143 3.53 6.78 -17.32
N ASN A 144 2.77 6.63 -18.39
CA ASN A 144 2.75 7.56 -19.54
C ASN A 144 4.14 7.96 -20.07
N GLY A 145 5.05 6.99 -20.19
CA GLY A 145 6.41 7.24 -20.64
C GLY A 145 7.36 7.81 -19.58
N THR A 146 6.86 8.01 -18.36
CA THR A 146 7.63 8.49 -17.20
C THR A 146 7.82 7.37 -16.19
N VAL A 147 9.01 7.26 -15.60
CA VAL A 147 9.24 6.34 -14.49
C VAL A 147 8.79 7.01 -13.20
N VAL A 148 7.91 6.33 -12.46
CA VAL A 148 7.51 6.70 -11.10
C VAL A 148 7.96 5.59 -10.16
N HIS A 149 8.86 5.91 -9.23
CA HIS A 149 9.29 4.97 -8.20
C HIS A 149 8.21 4.84 -7.13
N ALA A 150 7.60 3.66 -6.98
CA ALA A 150 6.63 3.35 -5.94
C ALA A 150 7.32 2.64 -4.78
N ILE A 151 7.21 3.15 -3.56
CA ILE A 151 7.73 2.52 -2.34
C ILE A 151 6.58 2.30 -1.37
N VAL A 152 6.26 1.02 -1.10
CA VAL A 152 5.28 0.63 -0.08
C VAL A 152 5.98 0.47 1.26
N ALA A 153 5.49 1.16 2.29
CA ALA A 153 6.00 1.09 3.65
C ALA A 153 4.91 0.68 4.65
N HIS A 154 5.32 -0.02 5.70
CA HIS A 154 4.51 -0.24 6.91
C HIS A 154 5.45 -0.11 8.10
N LEU A 155 5.37 0.99 8.83
CA LEU A 155 6.31 1.31 9.91
C LEU A 155 5.89 0.68 11.25
N GLY A 156 6.81 0.69 12.18
CA GLY A 156 6.64 0.13 13.52
C GLY A 156 5.73 0.96 14.43
N LEU A 157 5.26 0.32 15.51
CA LEU A 157 4.35 0.95 16.48
C LEU A 157 5.06 1.95 17.40
N MET A 158 6.34 1.74 17.69
CA MET A 158 7.12 2.59 18.60
C MET A 158 7.70 3.80 17.85
N HIS A 159 7.55 4.99 18.41
CA HIS A 159 8.06 6.23 17.79
C HIS A 159 9.57 6.18 17.50
N ALA A 160 10.38 5.71 18.46
CA ALA A 160 11.83 5.60 18.27
C ALA A 160 12.20 4.64 17.14
N SER A 161 11.46 3.54 16.98
CA SER A 161 11.65 2.60 15.85
C SER A 161 11.30 3.27 14.53
N ARG A 162 10.19 4.02 14.47
CA ARG A 162 9.80 4.75 13.25
C ARG A 162 10.85 5.77 12.81
N VAL A 163 11.46 6.50 13.75
CA VAL A 163 12.53 7.44 13.41
C VAL A 163 13.68 6.73 12.71
N ARG A 164 14.20 5.63 13.30
CA ARG A 164 15.29 4.84 12.70
C ARG A 164 14.86 4.18 11.37
N GLN A 165 13.61 3.78 11.23
CA GLN A 165 13.08 3.25 9.98
C GLN A 165 13.03 4.34 8.90
N VAL A 166 12.66 5.57 9.25
CA VAL A 166 12.67 6.71 8.32
C VAL A 166 14.11 7.05 7.87
N GLU A 167 15.11 6.94 8.76
CA GLU A 167 16.52 7.09 8.40
C GLU A 167 16.94 6.02 7.36
N ARG A 168 16.58 4.75 7.57
CA ARG A 168 16.84 3.66 6.60
C ARG A 168 16.10 3.86 5.27
N ILE A 169 14.89 4.41 5.30
CA ILE A 169 14.16 4.81 4.08
C ILE A 169 14.95 5.88 3.32
N ALA A 170 15.50 6.88 4.03
CA ALA A 170 16.30 7.94 3.42
C ALA A 170 17.55 7.37 2.72
N GLU A 171 18.27 6.49 3.40
CA GLU A 171 19.46 5.80 2.85
C GLU A 171 19.08 4.96 1.61
N PHE A 172 17.98 4.22 1.70
CA PHE A 172 17.47 3.42 0.58
C PHE A 172 17.13 4.28 -0.62
N ILE A 173 16.40 5.37 -0.43
CA ILE A 173 16.03 6.30 -1.51
C ILE A 173 17.28 6.92 -2.13
N ALA A 174 18.23 7.40 -1.32
CA ALA A 174 19.47 8.01 -1.80
C ALA A 174 20.32 7.05 -2.65
N THR A 175 20.26 5.74 -2.35
CA THR A 175 21.05 4.72 -3.04
C THR A 175 20.36 4.16 -4.29
N HIS A 176 19.03 4.02 -4.27
CA HIS A 176 18.31 3.23 -5.28
C HIS A 176 17.35 4.02 -6.16
N VAL A 177 17.06 5.27 -5.81
CA VAL A 177 16.18 6.14 -6.61
C VAL A 177 16.98 7.29 -7.18
N PRO A 178 17.18 7.38 -8.50
CA PRO A 178 17.98 8.44 -9.09
C PRO A 178 17.49 9.83 -8.69
N HIS A 179 18.45 10.77 -8.57
CA HIS A 179 18.11 12.16 -8.28
C HIS A 179 17.21 12.74 -9.36
N GLY A 180 16.16 13.44 -8.95
CA GLY A 180 15.22 14.08 -9.87
C GLY A 180 14.11 13.18 -10.41
N GLU A 181 14.18 11.86 -10.21
CA GLU A 181 13.09 10.98 -10.62
C GLU A 181 11.86 11.07 -9.70
N HIS A 182 10.70 10.81 -10.28
CA HIS A 182 9.43 10.88 -9.56
C HIS A 182 9.30 9.73 -8.56
N LEU A 183 8.81 10.04 -7.39
CA LEU A 183 8.69 9.07 -6.30
C LEU A 183 7.36 9.22 -5.57
N VAL A 184 6.74 8.08 -5.28
CA VAL A 184 5.59 7.95 -4.37
C VAL A 184 5.99 6.98 -3.25
N LEU A 185 6.08 7.48 -2.02
CA LEU A 185 6.23 6.69 -0.81
C LEU A 185 4.89 6.66 -0.09
N ALA A 186 4.26 5.48 0.02
CA ALA A 186 2.94 5.36 0.61
C ALA A 186 2.82 4.13 1.51
N GLY A 187 1.92 4.21 2.49
CA GLY A 187 1.66 3.10 3.40
C GLY A 187 1.07 3.52 4.74
N ASP A 188 1.12 2.58 5.68
CA ASP A 188 0.80 2.78 7.08
C ASP A 188 2.07 3.18 7.84
N PHE A 189 2.14 4.44 8.23
CA PHE A 189 3.28 5.01 8.95
C PHE A 189 3.17 4.87 10.46
N ASN A 190 2.03 4.41 10.98
CA ASN A 190 1.76 4.32 12.42
C ASN A 190 2.13 5.60 13.19
N ASP A 191 2.03 6.77 12.53
CA ASP A 191 2.46 8.06 13.07
C ASP A 191 1.35 8.73 13.89
N TRP A 192 1.09 8.18 15.06
CA TRP A 192 0.06 8.65 16.00
C TRP A 192 0.15 10.13 16.38
N GLY A 193 1.33 10.71 16.28
CA GLY A 193 1.60 12.09 16.69
C GLY A 193 1.90 13.04 15.53
N GLU A 194 1.79 12.58 14.27
CA GLU A 194 2.08 13.37 13.07
C GLU A 194 3.49 13.99 13.07
N LYS A 195 4.49 13.23 13.59
CA LYS A 195 5.86 13.72 13.80
C LYS A 195 6.82 13.39 12.67
N LEU A 196 6.41 12.55 11.72
CA LEU A 196 7.30 12.06 10.64
C LEU A 196 7.33 12.97 9.41
N ASP A 197 6.40 13.92 9.27
CA ASP A 197 6.42 14.84 8.12
C ASP A 197 7.74 15.61 7.99
N ALA A 198 8.30 16.11 9.10
CA ALA A 198 9.53 16.89 9.07
C ALA A 198 10.76 16.09 8.61
N PRO A 199 11.08 14.91 9.18
CA PRO A 199 12.21 14.09 8.69
C PRO A 199 11.98 13.58 7.25
N ILE A 200 10.74 13.29 6.84
CA ILE A 200 10.45 12.86 5.46
C ILE A 200 10.64 14.01 4.47
N ARG A 201 10.32 15.24 4.82
CA ARG A 201 10.61 16.42 4.00
C ARG A 201 12.12 16.65 3.77
N GLN A 202 12.95 16.29 4.73
CA GLN A 202 14.40 16.36 4.58
C GLN A 202 14.95 15.45 3.47
N MET A 203 14.18 14.42 3.06
CA MET A 203 14.49 13.57 1.91
C MET A 203 14.01 14.15 0.56
N GLY A 204 13.47 15.37 0.55
CA GLY A 204 12.86 15.98 -0.64
C GLY A 204 11.48 15.39 -1.01
N LEU A 205 10.77 14.84 -0.03
CA LEU A 205 9.42 14.31 -0.20
C LEU A 205 8.40 15.23 0.47
N GLU A 206 7.32 15.57 -0.23
CA GLU A 206 6.22 16.37 0.31
C GLU A 206 4.98 15.50 0.58
N PRO A 207 4.23 15.74 1.67
CA PRO A 207 2.96 15.08 1.88
C PRO A 207 1.98 15.34 0.74
N ALA A 208 1.43 14.29 0.16
CA ALA A 208 0.43 14.39 -0.91
C ALA A 208 -0.91 14.82 -0.34
N ARG A 209 -1.10 16.13 -0.23
CA ARG A 209 -2.35 16.77 0.22
C ARG A 209 -2.60 18.07 -0.54
N VAL A 210 -3.86 18.43 -0.67
CA VAL A 210 -4.25 19.74 -1.21
C VAL A 210 -3.78 20.82 -0.27
N ALA A 211 -3.30 21.95 -0.80
CA ALA A 211 -2.81 23.06 -0.01
C ALA A 211 -3.86 23.54 1.01
N GLY A 212 -3.44 23.72 2.28
CA GLY A 212 -4.30 24.11 3.38
C GLY A 212 -5.15 22.97 3.99
N GLN A 213 -5.10 21.76 3.42
CA GLN A 213 -5.85 20.63 3.96
C GLN A 213 -5.06 19.92 5.08
N SER A 214 -5.74 19.62 6.18
CA SER A 214 -5.20 18.75 7.23
C SER A 214 -5.12 17.30 6.74
N PRO A 215 -4.22 16.46 7.31
CA PRO A 215 -4.16 15.04 7.01
C PRO A 215 -5.51 14.36 7.21
N LEU A 216 -5.91 13.51 6.26
CA LEU A 216 -7.17 12.79 6.35
C LEU A 216 -7.04 11.61 7.33
N ARG A 217 -8.06 11.41 8.14
CA ARG A 217 -8.10 10.37 9.18
C ARG A 217 -8.59 9.06 8.60
N THR A 218 -7.82 8.00 8.83
CA THR A 218 -8.04 6.67 8.27
C THR A 218 -8.26 5.59 9.31
N PHE A 219 -7.85 5.83 10.57
CA PHE A 219 -7.91 4.85 11.67
C PHE A 219 -8.59 5.41 12.93
N PRO A 220 -9.35 4.59 13.69
CA PRO A 220 -9.90 3.30 13.27
C PRO A 220 -11.06 3.48 12.26
N SER A 221 -11.27 2.52 11.38
CA SER A 221 -12.18 2.64 10.23
C SER A 221 -13.62 3.03 10.57
N ARG A 222 -14.14 2.65 11.74
CA ARG A 222 -15.52 2.95 12.17
C ARG A 222 -15.71 4.42 12.58
N VAL A 223 -14.73 4.96 13.31
CA VAL A 223 -14.73 6.34 13.78
C VAL A 223 -13.29 6.85 13.69
N PRO A 224 -12.86 7.35 12.53
CA PRO A 224 -11.45 7.68 12.31
C PRO A 224 -11.02 8.93 13.06
N PHE A 225 -10.01 8.76 13.92
CA PHE A 225 -9.38 9.82 14.72
C PHE A 225 -7.94 10.08 14.30
N PHE A 226 -7.22 9.07 13.74
CA PHE A 226 -5.81 9.14 13.44
C PHE A 226 -5.58 9.08 11.94
N SER A 227 -4.56 9.79 11.47
CA SER A 227 -4.10 9.82 10.09
C SER A 227 -2.84 8.96 9.99
N LEU A 228 -2.98 7.62 10.09
CA LEU A 228 -1.85 6.69 10.11
C LEU A 228 -1.34 6.37 8.70
N ASP A 229 -2.25 6.34 7.73
CA ASP A 229 -1.95 6.08 6.33
C ASP A 229 -1.54 7.38 5.65
N ARG A 230 -0.42 7.36 4.94
CA ARG A 230 0.21 8.53 4.34
C ARG A 230 0.66 8.25 2.91
N VAL A 231 0.69 9.32 2.13
CA VAL A 231 1.32 9.36 0.81
C VAL A 231 2.23 10.57 0.78
N TYR A 232 3.49 10.36 0.39
CA TYR A 232 4.49 11.41 0.17
C TYR A 232 4.99 11.32 -1.27
N THR A 233 5.33 12.45 -1.88
CA THR A 233 5.70 12.52 -3.29
C THR A 233 6.93 13.39 -3.52
N ARG A 234 7.69 13.06 -4.57
CA ARG A 234 8.71 13.89 -5.17
C ARG A 234 8.43 14.02 -6.67
N GLY A 235 8.47 15.26 -7.21
CA GLY A 235 8.19 15.54 -8.61
C GLY A 235 6.71 15.42 -9.02
N LEU A 236 5.82 15.20 -8.05
CA LEU A 236 4.37 15.05 -8.26
C LEU A 236 3.60 15.94 -7.29
N ARG A 237 2.58 16.65 -7.80
CA ARG A 237 1.70 17.52 -7.01
C ARG A 237 0.35 16.86 -6.79
N CYS A 238 -0.12 16.87 -5.55
CA CYS A 238 -1.46 16.39 -5.20
C CYS A 238 -2.53 17.40 -5.62
N THR A 239 -3.55 16.92 -6.33
CA THR A 239 -4.68 17.74 -6.79
C THR A 239 -5.99 17.39 -6.07
N ALA A 240 -6.12 16.16 -5.56
CA ALA A 240 -7.28 15.73 -4.79
C ALA A 240 -6.90 14.65 -3.77
N THR A 241 -7.65 14.60 -2.67
CA THR A 241 -7.53 13.56 -1.66
C THR A 241 -8.91 13.09 -1.21
N GLN A 242 -9.04 11.79 -0.95
CA GLN A 242 -10.29 11.18 -0.52
C GLN A 242 -10.02 10.01 0.45
N VAL A 243 -10.91 9.87 1.45
CA VAL A 243 -11.02 8.66 2.28
C VAL A 243 -12.44 8.12 2.11
N PRO A 244 -12.64 7.01 1.39
CA PRO A 244 -13.94 6.37 1.27
C PRO A 244 -14.47 5.99 2.65
N ARG A 245 -15.75 6.25 2.88
CA ARG A 245 -16.41 6.04 4.18
C ARG A 245 -17.71 5.25 4.02
N GLY A 246 -18.27 4.84 5.14
CA GLY A 246 -19.54 4.14 5.20
C GLY A 246 -19.42 2.73 5.75
N PRO A 247 -20.59 2.05 5.98
CA PRO A 247 -20.61 0.76 6.66
C PRO A 247 -19.83 -0.35 5.95
N ALA A 248 -19.77 -0.35 4.62
CA ALA A 248 -19.01 -1.32 3.85
C ALA A 248 -17.51 -1.18 4.15
N TRP A 249 -16.94 0.01 3.99
CA TRP A 249 -15.53 0.30 4.26
C TRP A 249 -15.15 0.05 5.72
N ALA A 250 -16.02 0.43 6.65
CA ALA A 250 -15.80 0.23 8.09
C ALA A 250 -15.79 -1.26 8.51
N ARG A 251 -16.22 -2.19 7.65
CA ARG A 251 -16.23 -3.63 7.92
C ARG A 251 -15.02 -4.36 7.33
N MET A 252 -14.45 -3.88 6.24
CA MET A 252 -13.40 -4.58 5.47
C MET A 252 -12.07 -4.65 6.21
N SER A 253 -11.64 -3.54 6.82
CA SER A 253 -10.40 -3.43 7.59
C SER A 253 -10.60 -2.52 8.80
N ASP A 254 -9.64 -2.47 9.72
CA ASP A 254 -9.58 -1.48 10.81
C ASP A 254 -9.01 -0.15 10.34
N HIS A 255 -8.41 -0.08 9.15
CA HIS A 255 -8.10 1.14 8.43
C HIS A 255 -9.14 1.46 7.35
N LEU A 256 -9.18 2.71 6.90
CA LEU A 256 -9.83 3.16 5.68
C LEU A 256 -8.76 3.45 4.62
N PRO A 257 -9.03 3.20 3.32
CA PRO A 257 -8.07 3.55 2.29
C PRO A 257 -7.94 5.07 2.16
N LEU A 258 -6.71 5.54 1.92
CA LEU A 258 -6.42 6.91 1.52
C LEU A 258 -6.18 6.94 0.01
N VAL A 259 -6.92 7.77 -0.71
CA VAL A 259 -6.80 7.95 -2.16
C VAL A 259 -6.31 9.36 -2.44
N VAL A 260 -5.34 9.50 -3.34
CA VAL A 260 -4.83 10.79 -3.80
C VAL A 260 -4.75 10.83 -5.33
N GLU A 261 -4.95 12.00 -5.91
CA GLU A 261 -4.73 12.26 -7.33
C GLU A 261 -3.49 13.13 -7.49
N LEU A 262 -2.58 12.69 -8.34
CA LEU A 262 -1.28 13.29 -8.54
C LEU A 262 -1.10 13.73 -9.99
N LYS A 263 -0.40 14.84 -10.20
CA LYS A 263 0.05 15.33 -11.52
C LYS A 263 1.54 15.62 -11.47
N LEU A 264 2.22 15.48 -12.59
CA LEU A 264 3.60 15.95 -12.76
C LEU A 264 3.70 17.45 -12.45
N ILE A 265 4.84 17.86 -11.85
CA ILE A 265 5.17 19.26 -11.59
C ILE A 265 5.93 19.82 -12.79
#